data_3323deb6f998607598249378b821c929
#
_entry.id   3323deb6f998607598249378b821c929
#
_cell.length_a   1.000
_cell.length_b   1.000
_cell.length_c   1.000
_cell.angle_alpha   90.00
_cell.angle_beta   90.00
_cell.angle_gamma   90.00
#
_symmetry.space_group_name_H-M   'P 1'
#
loop_
_entity.id
_entity.type
_entity.pdbx_description
1 polymer ?
#
loop_
_entity_poly.entity_id
_entity_poly.type
_entity_poly.pdbx_seq_one_letter_code
_entity_poly.pdbx_strand_id
1 'polypeptide(L)'
;ITEVSETTGSKTLCLITQSGKTSLWEPFSSKYEGVYKLSRNLYKNSFGNKVKFEEVNHDLGLTFTYEWNSSDKFGFVRKSALINHGSVGVTVLFIDGIQNLLPYGVEDALQGASSNLVDAYKKCELEKSVGLGLFSLSAIIVDKAEPSEALRSNVAWSLGRPNAIRLLSSKQLNAFRNGEMTQQ
;
A
#
# COMPACT_ATOMS: atom_id res chain seq x y z
N ILE A 1 -4.63 11.08 9.67
CA ILE A 1 -4.43 10.43 8.34
C ILE A 1 -3.18 10.98 7.64
N THR A 2 -2.78 12.19 7.90
CA THR A 2 -1.73 12.87 7.12
C THR A 2 -0.32 12.73 7.65
N GLU A 3 -0.12 12.66 8.95
CA GLU A 3 1.23 12.65 9.55
C GLU A 3 2.04 11.38 9.26
N VAL A 4 1.36 10.25 9.05
CA VAL A 4 1.99 8.94 8.79
C VAL A 4 1.72 8.40 7.39
N SER A 5 1.16 9.19 6.47
CA SER A 5 0.77 8.75 5.12
C SER A 5 1.95 8.22 4.28
N GLU A 6 3.17 8.65 4.58
CA GLU A 6 4.37 8.18 3.89
C GLU A 6 4.81 6.77 4.33
N THR A 7 4.39 6.33 5.51
CA THR A 7 4.83 5.06 6.12
C THR A 7 3.70 4.08 6.36
N THR A 8 2.44 4.51 6.31
CA THR A 8 1.28 3.69 6.66
C THR A 8 0.14 3.88 5.65
N GLY A 9 -0.62 2.83 5.38
CA GLY A 9 -1.80 2.86 4.51
C GLY A 9 -1.48 2.71 3.03
N SER A 10 -2.28 3.35 2.18
CA SER A 10 -2.13 3.24 0.73
C SER A 10 -0.80 3.83 0.26
N LYS A 11 -0.06 3.07 -0.54
CA LYS A 11 1.19 3.52 -1.14
C LYS A 11 1.29 3.05 -2.58
N THR A 12 1.69 3.98 -3.45
CA THR A 12 1.90 3.71 -4.87
C THR A 12 3.18 4.42 -5.32
N LEU A 13 4.01 3.71 -6.06
CA LEU A 13 5.21 4.22 -6.70
C LEU A 13 5.17 3.81 -8.16
N CYS A 14 5.44 4.76 -9.06
CA CYS A 14 5.46 4.51 -10.51
C CYS A 14 6.79 5.00 -11.09
N LEU A 15 7.52 4.11 -11.75
CA LEU A 15 8.60 4.46 -12.67
C LEU A 15 7.99 4.51 -14.08
N ILE A 16 7.92 5.70 -14.65
CA ILE A 16 7.24 5.98 -15.91
C ILE A 16 8.28 6.28 -16.96
N THR A 17 8.33 5.44 -17.99
CA THR A 17 9.21 5.63 -19.15
C THR A 17 8.40 6.17 -20.32
N GLN A 18 8.73 7.40 -20.72
CA GLN A 18 8.13 8.10 -21.84
C GLN A 18 9.23 8.75 -22.67
N SER A 19 9.22 8.53 -23.99
CA SER A 19 10.22 9.08 -24.91
C SER A 19 11.67 8.81 -24.48
N GLY A 20 11.94 7.63 -23.93
CA GLY A 20 13.28 7.22 -23.50
C GLY A 20 13.74 7.79 -22.15
N LYS A 21 12.94 8.60 -21.49
CA LYS A 21 13.21 9.15 -20.16
C LYS A 21 12.35 8.44 -19.11
N THR A 22 12.99 7.98 -18.03
CA THR A 22 12.29 7.41 -16.87
C THR A 22 12.16 8.45 -15.76
N SER A 23 10.96 8.59 -15.22
CA SER A 23 10.61 9.52 -14.14
C SER A 23 9.92 8.77 -13.02
N LEU A 24 10.27 9.07 -11.77
CA LEU A 24 9.57 8.56 -10.60
C LEU A 24 8.39 9.46 -10.27
N TRP A 25 7.22 8.85 -10.08
CA TRP A 25 6.03 9.50 -9.55
C TRP A 25 5.45 8.67 -8.41
N GLU A 26 5.30 9.29 -7.25
CA GLU A 26 4.63 8.71 -6.08
C GLU A 26 3.33 9.47 -5.84
N PRO A 27 2.19 9.00 -6.36
CA PRO A 27 0.91 9.65 -6.14
C PRO A 27 0.61 9.85 -4.66
N PHE A 28 0.12 11.03 -4.31
CA PHE A 28 -0.23 11.49 -2.96
C PHE A 28 0.93 11.64 -1.98
N SER A 29 2.18 11.44 -2.42
CA SER A 29 3.35 11.72 -1.58
C SER A 29 3.60 13.22 -1.46
N SER A 30 4.02 13.66 -0.29
CA SER A 30 4.52 15.03 -0.06
C SER A 30 6.01 15.17 -0.32
N LYS A 31 6.75 14.05 -0.46
CA LYS A 31 8.21 14.05 -0.65
C LYS A 31 8.69 14.75 -1.92
N TYR A 32 7.85 14.77 -2.94
CA TYR A 32 8.17 15.34 -4.26
C TYR A 32 7.30 16.55 -4.58
N GLU A 33 6.92 17.29 -3.54
CA GLU A 33 6.13 18.51 -3.71
C GLU A 33 6.91 19.53 -4.57
N GLY A 34 6.23 20.11 -5.56
CA GLY A 34 6.85 21.06 -6.51
C GLY A 34 7.62 20.41 -7.67
N VAL A 35 7.82 19.08 -7.70
CA VAL A 35 8.47 18.39 -8.83
C VAL A 35 7.55 18.31 -10.06
N TYR A 36 6.26 18.12 -9.81
CA TYR A 36 5.23 18.03 -10.85
C TYR A 36 4.10 19.02 -10.61
N LYS A 37 3.45 19.46 -11.69
CA LYS A 37 2.18 20.15 -11.61
C LYS A 37 1.07 19.13 -11.35
N LEU A 38 0.54 19.14 -10.13
CA LEU A 38 -0.43 18.16 -9.66
C LEU A 38 -1.77 18.81 -9.34
N SER A 39 -2.86 18.05 -9.53
CA SER A 39 -4.17 18.34 -8.96
C SER A 39 -4.66 17.13 -8.17
N ARG A 40 -5.19 17.36 -6.97
CA ARG A 40 -5.69 16.31 -6.06
C ARG A 40 -7.17 16.52 -5.80
N ASN A 41 -7.94 15.45 -5.93
CA ASN A 41 -9.38 15.44 -5.70
C ASN A 41 -9.77 14.31 -4.76
N LEU A 42 -10.79 14.57 -3.95
CA LEU A 42 -11.42 13.60 -3.06
C LEU A 42 -12.90 13.53 -3.37
N TYR A 43 -13.38 12.33 -3.62
CA TYR A 43 -14.80 12.07 -3.89
C TYR A 43 -15.35 11.10 -2.84
N LYS A 44 -16.57 11.35 -2.43
CA LYS A 44 -17.32 10.52 -1.50
C LYS A 44 -18.73 10.33 -2.04
N ASN A 45 -19.25 9.09 -1.96
CA ASN A 45 -20.64 8.86 -2.31
C ASN A 45 -21.58 9.35 -1.18
N SER A 46 -22.87 9.49 -1.51
CA SER A 46 -23.89 9.99 -0.57
C SER A 46 -24.05 9.11 0.68
N PHE A 47 -23.83 7.81 0.56
CA PHE A 47 -23.92 6.85 1.67
C PHE A 47 -22.67 6.81 2.56
N GLY A 48 -21.56 7.43 2.16
CA GLY A 48 -20.33 7.48 2.94
C GLY A 48 -19.52 6.18 3.03
N ASN A 49 -19.93 5.13 2.32
CA ASN A 49 -19.25 3.83 2.32
C ASN A 49 -18.26 3.65 1.17
N LYS A 50 -18.07 4.68 0.35
CA LYS A 50 -17.09 4.71 -0.74
C LYS A 50 -16.38 6.05 -0.75
N VAL A 51 -15.05 6.00 -0.76
CA VAL A 51 -14.18 7.19 -0.86
C VAL A 51 -13.17 6.95 -1.97
N LYS A 52 -13.06 7.89 -2.92
CA LYS A 52 -12.11 7.83 -4.04
C LYS A 52 -11.15 9.01 -3.94
N PHE A 53 -9.89 8.71 -4.04
CA PHE A 53 -8.79 9.66 -4.13
C PHE A 53 -8.29 9.70 -5.57
N GLU A 54 -7.99 10.88 -6.07
CA GLU A 54 -7.51 11.10 -7.43
C GLU A 54 -6.37 12.11 -7.43
N GLU A 55 -5.27 11.77 -8.08
CA GLU A 55 -4.18 12.70 -8.37
C GLU A 55 -3.94 12.73 -9.88
N VAL A 56 -4.03 13.92 -10.45
CA VAL A 56 -3.72 14.20 -11.85
C VAL A 56 -2.33 14.77 -11.95
N ASN A 57 -1.45 14.09 -12.67
CA ASN A 57 -0.12 14.60 -13.00
C ASN A 57 -0.18 15.22 -14.41
N HIS A 58 -0.21 16.56 -14.46
CA HIS A 58 -0.36 17.31 -15.70
C HIS A 58 0.89 17.22 -16.58
N ASP A 59 2.07 17.10 -16.00
CA ASP A 59 3.33 17.03 -16.76
C ASP A 59 3.54 15.67 -17.42
N LEU A 60 3.07 14.60 -16.80
CA LEU A 60 3.12 13.24 -17.35
C LEU A 60 1.88 12.89 -18.18
N GLY A 61 0.81 13.68 -18.11
CA GLY A 61 -0.47 13.37 -18.73
C GLY A 61 -1.15 12.12 -18.17
N LEU A 62 -0.93 11.82 -16.89
CA LEU A 62 -1.42 10.63 -16.22
C LEU A 62 -2.33 10.98 -15.05
N THR A 63 -3.31 10.12 -14.78
CA THR A 63 -4.14 10.20 -13.57
C THR A 63 -4.05 8.88 -12.82
N PHE A 64 -3.73 8.94 -11.54
CA PHE A 64 -3.82 7.82 -10.64
C PHE A 64 -5.01 7.98 -9.70
N THR A 65 -5.78 6.93 -9.54
CA THR A 65 -6.90 6.89 -8.59
C THR A 65 -6.84 5.66 -7.72
N TYR A 66 -7.28 5.78 -6.49
CA TYR A 66 -7.68 4.62 -5.70
C TYR A 66 -8.96 4.91 -4.93
N GLU A 67 -9.75 3.88 -4.73
CA GLU A 67 -10.98 3.97 -3.96
C GLU A 67 -11.03 2.89 -2.88
N TRP A 68 -11.62 3.23 -1.76
CA TRP A 68 -11.95 2.31 -0.68
C TRP A 68 -13.45 2.05 -0.66
N ASN A 69 -13.80 0.78 -0.55
CA ASN A 69 -15.17 0.30 -0.39
C ASN A 69 -15.21 -0.70 0.76
N SER A 70 -16.33 -0.77 1.46
CA SER A 70 -16.63 -1.88 2.36
C SER A 70 -17.34 -3.00 1.62
N SER A 71 -17.12 -4.23 2.05
CA SER A 71 -17.77 -5.43 1.54
C SER A 71 -18.04 -6.37 2.69
N ASP A 72 -19.26 -6.91 2.77
CA ASP A 72 -19.63 -7.89 3.80
C ASP A 72 -18.83 -9.19 3.72
N LYS A 73 -18.41 -9.55 2.51
CA LYS A 73 -17.67 -10.79 2.26
C LYS A 73 -16.15 -10.62 2.36
N PHE A 74 -15.61 -9.47 1.92
CA PHE A 74 -14.17 -9.28 1.73
C PHE A 74 -13.58 -8.20 2.65
N GLY A 75 -14.38 -7.62 3.55
CA GLY A 75 -13.93 -6.52 4.40
C GLY A 75 -13.67 -5.24 3.60
N PHE A 76 -12.51 -4.63 3.77
CA PHE A 76 -12.13 -3.43 3.04
C PHE A 76 -11.53 -3.79 1.69
N VAL A 77 -12.12 -3.25 0.63
CA VAL A 77 -11.66 -3.43 -0.75
C VAL A 77 -11.07 -2.12 -1.27
N ARG A 78 -9.79 -2.15 -1.64
CA ARG A 78 -9.12 -1.06 -2.33
C ARG A 78 -9.02 -1.38 -3.81
N LYS A 79 -9.47 -0.45 -4.66
CA LYS A 79 -9.34 -0.55 -6.11
C LYS A 79 -8.52 0.63 -6.60
N SER A 80 -7.49 0.38 -7.40
CA SER A 80 -6.67 1.41 -8.01
C SER A 80 -6.72 1.36 -9.53
N ALA A 81 -6.49 2.50 -10.16
CA ALA A 81 -6.40 2.64 -11.61
C ALA A 81 -5.39 3.71 -11.99
N LEU A 82 -4.67 3.45 -13.07
CA LEU A 82 -3.78 4.40 -13.72
C LEU A 82 -4.32 4.65 -15.14
N ILE A 83 -4.52 5.92 -15.47
CA ILE A 83 -5.13 6.35 -16.73
C ILE A 83 -4.12 7.22 -17.47
N ASN A 84 -3.86 6.91 -18.73
CA ASN A 84 -3.06 7.73 -19.63
C ASN A 84 -4.02 8.58 -20.48
N HIS A 85 -3.89 9.92 -20.40
CA HIS A 85 -4.66 10.87 -21.18
C HIS A 85 -3.93 11.32 -22.45
N GLY A 86 -2.66 10.94 -22.58
CA GLY A 86 -1.87 11.24 -23.77
C GLY A 86 -2.20 10.32 -24.94
N SER A 87 -1.85 10.77 -26.15
CA SER A 87 -1.97 9.96 -27.38
C SER A 87 -0.84 8.94 -27.55
N VAL A 88 0.24 9.05 -26.77
CA VAL A 88 1.41 8.18 -26.84
C VAL A 88 1.37 7.17 -25.70
N GLY A 89 1.68 5.91 -26.00
CA GLY A 89 1.81 4.88 -24.99
C GLY A 89 2.97 5.15 -24.03
N VAL A 90 2.80 4.79 -22.76
CA VAL A 90 3.85 4.88 -21.74
C VAL A 90 4.11 3.51 -21.14
N THR A 91 5.37 3.22 -20.82
CA THR A 91 5.73 2.03 -20.06
C THR A 91 5.77 2.39 -18.59
N VAL A 92 5.06 1.62 -17.77
CA VAL A 92 5.00 1.86 -16.32
C VAL A 92 5.40 0.60 -15.56
N LEU A 93 6.46 0.72 -14.77
CA LEU A 93 6.75 -0.22 -13.70
C LEU A 93 6.21 0.38 -12.40
N PHE A 94 5.43 -0.38 -11.64
CA PHE A 94 4.78 0.19 -10.46
C PHE A 94 4.73 -0.80 -9.28
N ILE A 95 4.74 -0.23 -8.08
CA ILE A 95 4.33 -0.87 -6.84
C ILE A 95 3.03 -0.20 -6.41
N ASP A 96 2.03 -0.98 -6.05
CA ASP A 96 0.75 -0.47 -5.55
C ASP A 96 0.20 -1.40 -4.47
N GLY A 97 -0.23 -0.83 -3.35
CA GLY A 97 -0.77 -1.62 -2.27
C GLY A 97 -0.99 -0.85 -0.97
N ILE A 98 -0.89 -1.58 0.11
CA ILE A 98 -1.06 -1.09 1.48
C ILE A 98 0.19 -1.47 2.26
N GLN A 99 0.74 -0.52 2.97
CA GLN A 99 1.92 -0.73 3.82
C GLN A 99 1.54 -0.69 5.29
N ASN A 100 2.38 -1.31 6.13
CA ASN A 100 2.23 -1.36 7.59
C ASN A 100 0.88 -1.93 8.06
N LEU A 101 0.48 -3.06 7.48
CA LEU A 101 -0.66 -3.81 8.00
C LEU A 101 -0.32 -4.36 9.38
N LEU A 102 -1.11 -3.98 10.38
CA LEU A 102 -0.95 -4.49 11.73
C LEU A 102 -1.52 -5.91 11.84
N PRO A 103 -0.90 -6.79 12.64
CA PRO A 103 -1.48 -8.06 13.01
C PRO A 103 -2.82 -7.91 13.72
N TYR A 104 -3.64 -8.96 13.65
CA TYR A 104 -4.87 -9.00 14.44
C TYR A 104 -4.58 -8.81 15.94
N GLY A 105 -5.36 -7.97 16.60
CA GLY A 105 -5.25 -7.68 18.03
C GLY A 105 -4.18 -6.64 18.41
N VAL A 106 -3.45 -6.09 17.42
CA VAL A 106 -2.55 -4.96 17.65
C VAL A 106 -3.29 -3.67 17.37
N GLU A 107 -3.56 -2.91 18.42
CA GLU A 107 -4.14 -1.58 18.31
C GLU A 107 -3.06 -0.53 18.02
N ASP A 108 -3.46 0.59 17.42
CA ASP A 108 -2.58 1.72 17.11
C ASP A 108 -1.86 2.25 18.36
N ALA A 109 -2.59 2.37 19.48
CA ALA A 109 -2.02 2.79 20.76
C ALA A 109 -0.90 1.85 21.26
N LEU A 110 -1.09 0.53 21.13
CA LEU A 110 -0.08 -0.45 21.52
C LEU A 110 1.14 -0.37 20.59
N GLN A 111 0.92 -0.24 19.28
CA GLN A 111 1.99 -0.07 18.31
C GLN A 111 2.78 1.22 18.59
N GLY A 112 2.12 2.32 18.90
CA GLY A 112 2.75 3.61 19.18
C GLY A 112 3.54 3.62 20.51
N ALA A 113 2.99 3.01 21.55
CA ALA A 113 3.61 3.00 22.89
C ALA A 113 4.73 1.96 23.02
N SER A 114 4.66 0.84 22.30
CA SER A 114 5.54 -0.32 22.50
C SER A 114 5.97 -0.94 21.17
N SER A 115 6.35 -0.12 20.19
CA SER A 115 6.66 -0.56 18.83
C SER A 115 7.72 -1.68 18.75
N ASN A 116 8.82 -1.57 19.53
CA ASN A 116 9.86 -2.58 19.55
C ASN A 116 9.37 -3.94 20.07
N LEU A 117 8.52 -3.92 21.10
CA LEU A 117 7.90 -5.13 21.64
C LEU A 117 6.97 -5.76 20.61
N VAL A 118 6.07 -4.97 20.03
CA VAL A 118 5.13 -5.45 19.02
C VAL A 118 5.88 -5.99 17.79
N ASP A 119 6.92 -5.29 17.33
CA ASP A 119 7.71 -5.69 16.16
C ASP A 119 8.46 -7.02 16.39
N ALA A 120 8.85 -7.32 17.64
CA ALA A 120 9.45 -8.61 18.00
C ALA A 120 8.47 -9.81 17.88
N TYR A 121 7.18 -9.56 18.02
CA TYR A 121 6.13 -10.57 17.92
C TYR A 121 5.44 -10.63 16.54
N LYS A 122 5.62 -9.62 15.69
CA LYS A 122 5.01 -9.59 14.36
C LYS A 122 5.51 -10.73 13.47
N LYS A 123 4.58 -11.38 12.81
CA LYS A 123 4.80 -12.41 11.83
C LYS A 123 4.07 -12.09 10.54
N CYS A 124 4.82 -11.98 9.44
CA CYS A 124 4.28 -11.73 8.12
C CYS A 124 4.64 -12.91 7.21
N GLU A 125 3.65 -13.57 6.66
CA GLU A 125 3.82 -14.76 5.82
C GLU A 125 3.10 -14.54 4.49
N LEU A 126 3.64 -15.11 3.43
CA LEU A 126 3.02 -15.11 2.11
C LEU A 126 2.68 -16.53 1.69
N GLU A 127 1.39 -16.83 1.55
CA GLU A 127 0.94 -18.01 0.84
C GLU A 127 1.02 -17.76 -0.67
N LYS A 128 2.13 -18.22 -1.28
CA LYS A 128 2.48 -17.89 -2.67
C LYS A 128 1.50 -18.42 -3.68
N SER A 129 0.91 -19.60 -3.44
CA SER A 129 0.00 -20.30 -4.36
C SER A 129 -1.24 -19.45 -4.69
N VAL A 130 -1.73 -18.69 -3.72
CA VAL A 130 -2.92 -17.82 -3.86
C VAL A 130 -2.60 -16.34 -3.70
N GLY A 131 -1.35 -16.00 -3.37
CA GLY A 131 -0.92 -14.61 -3.18
C GLY A 131 -1.56 -13.94 -1.98
N LEU A 132 -1.74 -14.67 -0.90
CA LEU A 132 -2.35 -14.23 0.35
C LEU A 132 -1.28 -13.87 1.36
N GLY A 133 -1.25 -12.61 1.80
CA GLY A 133 -0.44 -12.15 2.91
C GLY A 133 -1.16 -12.38 4.24
N LEU A 134 -0.46 -12.96 5.20
CA LEU A 134 -0.95 -13.25 6.55
C LEU A 134 -0.17 -12.37 7.54
N PHE A 135 -0.88 -11.62 8.38
CA PHE A 135 -0.31 -10.71 9.36
C PHE A 135 -0.80 -11.12 10.75
N SER A 136 0.07 -11.76 11.52
CA SER A 136 -0.24 -12.33 12.84
C SER A 136 0.82 -11.94 13.86
N LEU A 137 0.56 -12.28 15.11
CA LEU A 137 1.57 -12.32 16.18
C LEU A 137 2.03 -13.75 16.36
N SER A 138 3.30 -13.95 16.73
CA SER A 138 3.82 -15.26 17.13
C SER A 138 3.25 -15.75 18.47
N ALA A 139 2.90 -14.79 19.34
CA ALA A 139 2.19 -15.03 20.59
C ALA A 139 1.37 -13.79 20.96
N ILE A 140 0.34 -13.96 21.79
CA ILE A 140 -0.41 -12.84 22.34
C ILE A 140 0.48 -12.07 23.32
N ILE A 141 0.58 -10.76 23.13
CA ILE A 141 1.35 -9.88 24.01
C ILE A 141 0.54 -9.62 25.27
N VAL A 142 0.81 -10.38 26.32
CA VAL A 142 0.16 -10.26 27.64
C VAL A 142 1.20 -10.45 28.74
N ASP A 143 0.98 -9.78 29.87
CA ASP A 143 1.79 -9.98 31.09
C ASP A 143 1.31 -11.24 31.83
N LYS A 144 1.68 -12.40 31.30
CA LYS A 144 1.40 -13.70 31.88
C LYS A 144 2.65 -14.57 31.84
N ALA A 145 2.80 -15.43 32.82
CA ALA A 145 3.93 -16.37 32.92
C ALA A 145 3.95 -17.41 31.79
N GLU A 146 2.81 -17.75 31.23
CA GLU A 146 2.69 -18.71 30.13
C GLU A 146 2.38 -18.00 28.81
N PRO A 147 3.12 -18.28 27.73
CA PRO A 147 2.82 -17.72 26.41
C PRO A 147 1.49 -18.25 25.89
N SER A 148 0.69 -17.38 25.31
CA SER A 148 -0.57 -17.73 24.67
C SER A 148 -0.41 -17.64 23.16
N GLU A 149 -0.84 -18.68 22.42
CA GLU A 149 -0.80 -18.69 20.97
C GLU A 149 -1.75 -17.67 20.35
N ALA A 150 -1.27 -16.96 19.36
CA ALA A 150 -2.09 -16.05 18.55
C ALA A 150 -2.66 -16.83 17.36
N LEU A 151 -3.92 -17.25 17.47
CA LEU A 151 -4.61 -18.08 16.46
C LEU A 151 -5.37 -17.25 15.40
N ARG A 152 -5.21 -15.94 15.39
CA ARG A 152 -5.91 -15.02 14.46
C ARG A 152 -4.91 -14.19 13.69
N SER A 153 -5.27 -13.88 12.44
CA SER A 153 -4.48 -13.02 11.57
C SER A 153 -5.36 -12.05 10.81
N ASN A 154 -4.81 -10.87 10.49
CA ASN A 154 -5.32 -10.07 9.41
C ASN A 154 -4.76 -10.61 8.10
N VAL A 155 -5.53 -10.52 7.03
CA VAL A 155 -5.13 -11.03 5.72
C VAL A 155 -5.27 -9.95 4.65
N ALA A 156 -4.40 -9.99 3.66
CA ALA A 156 -4.48 -9.14 2.49
C ALA A 156 -4.11 -9.92 1.23
N TRP A 157 -4.79 -9.65 0.13
CA TRP A 157 -4.46 -10.23 -1.17
C TRP A 157 -4.71 -9.21 -2.27
N SER A 158 -4.14 -9.45 -3.45
CA SER A 158 -4.31 -8.59 -4.62
C SER A 158 -4.79 -9.38 -5.83
N LEU A 159 -5.65 -8.76 -6.62
CA LEU A 159 -6.21 -9.30 -7.85
C LEU A 159 -5.97 -8.33 -9.02
N GLY A 160 -6.21 -8.80 -10.25
CA GLY A 160 -6.16 -7.98 -11.47
C GLY A 160 -4.81 -7.97 -12.19
N ARG A 161 -3.76 -8.53 -11.57
CA ARG A 161 -2.43 -8.69 -12.20
C ARG A 161 -1.87 -10.07 -11.88
N PRO A 162 -2.06 -11.07 -12.77
CA PRO A 162 -1.71 -12.47 -12.48
C PRO A 162 -0.21 -12.68 -12.23
N ASN A 163 0.65 -11.90 -12.88
CA ASN A 163 2.12 -12.00 -12.76
C ASN A 163 2.71 -10.98 -11.78
N ALA A 164 1.92 -10.39 -10.90
CA ALA A 164 2.44 -9.43 -9.93
C ALA A 164 3.29 -10.13 -8.87
N ILE A 165 4.48 -9.58 -8.60
CA ILE A 165 5.29 -9.95 -7.45
C ILE A 165 4.66 -9.32 -6.20
N ARG A 166 4.47 -10.12 -5.16
CA ARG A 166 3.86 -9.66 -3.90
C ARG A 166 4.94 -9.42 -2.88
N LEU A 167 4.99 -8.21 -2.37
CA LEU A 167 6.01 -7.74 -1.45
C LEU A 167 5.40 -7.56 -0.07
N LEU A 168 6.02 -8.15 0.96
CA LEU A 168 5.58 -8.00 2.36
C LEU A 168 6.43 -7.00 3.16
N SER A 169 7.54 -6.51 2.60
CA SER A 169 8.46 -5.61 3.27
C SER A 169 8.48 -4.22 2.64
N SER A 170 8.31 -3.18 3.45
CA SER A 170 8.45 -1.79 3.04
C SER A 170 9.90 -1.39 2.68
N LYS A 171 10.90 -2.17 3.09
CA LYS A 171 12.32 -1.92 2.73
C LYS A 171 12.54 -1.92 1.21
N GLN A 172 11.75 -2.68 0.47
CA GLN A 172 11.84 -2.77 -0.98
C GLN A 172 11.36 -1.49 -1.71
N LEU A 173 10.62 -0.62 -1.04
CA LEU A 173 10.19 0.66 -1.63
C LEU A 173 11.38 1.56 -1.98
N ASN A 174 12.42 1.58 -1.15
CA ASN A 174 13.62 2.39 -1.42
C ASN A 174 14.44 1.81 -2.58
N ALA A 175 14.59 0.49 -2.65
CA ALA A 175 15.22 -0.17 -3.79
C ALA A 175 14.49 0.18 -5.10
N PHE A 176 13.17 0.12 -5.09
CA PHE A 176 12.35 0.48 -6.24
C PHE A 176 12.51 1.95 -6.66
N ARG A 177 12.59 2.89 -5.71
CA ARG A 177 12.84 4.32 -6.01
C ARG A 177 14.15 4.54 -6.75
N ASN A 178 15.15 3.72 -6.45
CA ASN A 178 16.46 3.74 -7.09
C ASN A 178 16.49 3.00 -8.43
N GLY A 179 15.38 2.44 -8.89
CA GLY A 179 15.30 1.65 -10.12
C GLY A 179 15.80 0.22 -9.97
N GLU A 180 16.02 -0.25 -8.75
CA GLU A 180 16.46 -1.62 -8.49
C GLU A 180 15.25 -2.57 -8.62
N MET A 181 15.53 -3.78 -9.15
CA MET A 181 14.49 -4.82 -9.22
C MET A 181 14.17 -5.36 -7.83
N THR A 182 12.90 -5.29 -7.45
CA THR A 182 12.43 -5.89 -6.20
C THR A 182 12.27 -7.41 -6.37
N GLN A 183 12.62 -8.16 -5.34
CA GLN A 183 12.51 -9.62 -5.28
C GLN A 183 11.52 -10.03 -4.17
N GLN A 184 10.89 -11.18 -4.36
CA GLN A 184 9.95 -11.79 -3.42
C GLN A 184 10.70 -12.50 -2.28
#